data_e027838f9693f9dba99be95c42c64ca6
#
_entry.id   e027838f9693f9dba99be95c42c64ca6
#
_cell.length_a   1.000
_cell.length_b   1.000
_cell.length_c   1.000
_cell.angle_alpha   90.00
_cell.angle_beta   90.00
_cell.angle_gamma   90.00
#
_symmetry.space_group_name_H-M   'P 1'
#
loop_
_entity.id
_entity.type
_entity.pdbx_description
1 polymer ?
#
loop_
_entity_poly.entity_id
_entity_poly.type
_entity_poly.pdbx_seq_one_letter_code
_entity_poly.pdbx_strand_id
1 'polypeptide(L)'
;MTFISMTTKPLRPTLWIEQGQVFTWDQTRLPFEREVICLANSQDCARAIASMQVRGAPLIGAVAALGMAMAIREALAKHPGCYREAGWLDTLAKALLATRPTAVNLAWAVAQVSASVNAILQASTIDQEPPTQDLKGDRVNDSLRNRESKPTADSMATLLAEQAWQRALDLVDEDRSCNAAIGMQTQNVLMNNALMKHAHGHTASRPLQILTHCNAGALATVDWGTATAGIYQLHAQGIALHVWVDETRPRNQGASLTAYELADAGIPHTVIADNAGGLLMMRGLVDAVMVGCDRVCANGDVVNKIGTYLKALAAKAHGIPFWVACPASSIDMNCPSGMDVSIEERSALELSQIRGLPVHPQQTLRQPILVEIMQEGQICYNPGFDITPAALVSGLITEHALINPLKLREAFA
;
A
#
# COMPACT_ATOMS: atom_id res chain seq x y z
N MET A 1 -2.11 20.17 -12.50
CA MET A 1 -2.84 18.89 -12.52
C MET A 1 -3.94 18.98 -13.58
N THR A 2 -3.92 18.08 -14.53
CA THR A 2 -4.99 17.99 -15.54
C THR A 2 -6.03 17.02 -15.01
N PHE A 3 -7.25 17.50 -14.77
CA PHE A 3 -8.37 16.66 -14.36
C PHE A 3 -9.05 16.08 -15.60
N ILE A 4 -9.18 14.76 -15.64
CA ILE A 4 -9.89 14.03 -16.67
C ILE A 4 -11.10 13.36 -16.00
N SER A 5 -12.29 13.85 -16.25
CA SER A 5 -13.51 13.18 -15.78
C SER A 5 -13.77 11.92 -16.59
N MET A 6 -13.52 10.75 -16.02
CA MET A 6 -13.83 9.45 -16.62
C MET A 6 -14.82 8.69 -15.73
N THR A 7 -16.10 8.84 -15.98
CA THR A 7 -17.18 8.23 -15.18
C THR A 7 -17.35 6.71 -15.42
N THR A 8 -16.72 6.14 -16.44
CA THR A 8 -16.97 4.75 -16.90
C THR A 8 -15.78 3.81 -16.73
N LYS A 9 -14.59 4.30 -16.32
CA LYS A 9 -13.42 3.43 -16.13
C LYS A 9 -13.59 2.60 -14.84
N PRO A 10 -13.31 1.27 -14.84
CA PRO A 10 -13.28 0.48 -13.61
C PRO A 10 -12.29 1.06 -12.61
N LEU A 11 -12.54 0.88 -11.29
CA LEU A 11 -11.62 1.35 -10.24
C LEU A 11 -10.27 0.62 -10.25
N ARG A 12 -10.18 -0.51 -10.92
CA ARG A 12 -8.95 -1.29 -11.05
C ARG A 12 -8.38 -1.19 -12.47
N PRO A 13 -7.05 -1.09 -12.61
CA PRO A 13 -6.06 -0.87 -11.56
C PRO A 13 -6.16 0.54 -10.95
N THR A 14 -5.66 0.70 -9.71
CA THR A 14 -5.68 1.98 -9.00
C THR A 14 -4.62 2.94 -9.51
N LEU A 15 -3.46 2.41 -9.90
CA LEU A 15 -2.33 3.12 -10.48
C LEU A 15 -2.02 2.52 -11.85
N TRP A 16 -1.87 3.37 -12.87
CA TRP A 16 -1.48 2.92 -14.21
C TRP A 16 -0.60 3.96 -14.91
N ILE A 17 0.13 3.47 -15.90
CA ILE A 17 1.02 4.27 -16.71
C ILE A 17 0.55 4.19 -18.16
N GLU A 18 0.36 5.33 -18.77
CA GLU A 18 -0.09 5.44 -20.15
C GLU A 18 0.73 6.52 -20.86
N GLN A 19 1.36 6.17 -21.99
CA GLN A 19 2.25 7.06 -22.75
C GLN A 19 3.33 7.75 -21.89
N GLY A 20 3.88 7.00 -20.90
CA GLY A 20 4.91 7.51 -19.98
C GLY A 20 4.41 8.47 -18.90
N GLN A 21 3.11 8.70 -18.81
CA GLN A 21 2.47 9.48 -17.76
C GLN A 21 1.85 8.55 -16.70
N VAL A 22 1.91 8.97 -15.45
CA VAL A 22 1.38 8.22 -14.30
C VAL A 22 0.03 8.77 -13.91
N PHE A 23 -0.96 7.89 -13.78
CA PHE A 23 -2.33 8.23 -13.42
C PHE A 23 -2.79 7.43 -12.21
N THR A 24 -3.65 8.02 -11.39
CA THR A 24 -4.31 7.38 -10.26
C THR A 24 -5.65 8.04 -9.98
N TRP A 25 -6.46 7.42 -9.12
CA TRP A 25 -7.70 8.01 -8.63
C TRP A 25 -7.44 9.01 -7.50
N ASP A 26 -8.12 10.15 -7.53
CA ASP A 26 -8.21 11.00 -6.33
C ASP A 26 -9.16 10.34 -5.31
N GLN A 27 -8.58 9.62 -4.35
CA GLN A 27 -9.35 8.88 -3.36
C GLN A 27 -10.07 9.79 -2.36
N THR A 28 -9.71 11.08 -2.28
CA THR A 28 -10.41 12.05 -1.43
C THR A 28 -11.78 12.43 -2.00
N ARG A 29 -12.02 12.16 -3.28
CA ARG A 29 -13.29 12.43 -3.96
C ARG A 29 -14.29 11.27 -3.83
N LEU A 30 -13.79 10.05 -3.65
CA LEU A 30 -14.64 8.88 -3.48
C LEU A 30 -15.46 8.93 -2.18
N PRO A 31 -16.65 8.32 -2.14
CA PRO A 31 -17.34 7.59 -3.20
C PRO A 31 -18.18 8.48 -4.14
N PHE A 32 -18.21 9.78 -3.92
CA PHE A 32 -19.17 10.67 -4.57
C PHE A 32 -18.76 11.09 -5.99
N GLU A 33 -17.47 11.19 -6.24
CA GLU A 33 -16.91 11.64 -7.51
C GLU A 33 -15.75 10.71 -7.91
N ARG A 34 -15.73 10.27 -9.18
CA ARG A 34 -14.60 9.55 -9.78
C ARG A 34 -13.73 10.55 -10.51
N GLU A 35 -12.58 10.83 -9.97
CA GLU A 35 -11.64 11.78 -10.54
C GLU A 35 -10.28 11.12 -10.74
N VAL A 36 -9.75 11.24 -11.96
CA VAL A 36 -8.40 10.78 -12.31
C VAL A 36 -7.45 11.94 -12.20
N ILE A 37 -6.33 11.74 -11.53
CA ILE A 37 -5.24 12.71 -11.45
C ILE A 37 -4.01 12.17 -12.17
N CYS A 38 -3.30 13.08 -12.88
CA CYS A 38 -2.01 12.81 -13.47
C CYS A 38 -0.90 13.25 -12.49
N LEU A 39 0.03 12.35 -12.19
CA LEU A 39 1.23 12.64 -11.43
C LEU A 39 2.37 12.93 -12.41
N ALA A 40 2.48 14.18 -12.83
CA ALA A 40 3.37 14.58 -13.92
C ALA A 40 4.84 14.73 -13.50
N ASN A 41 5.10 14.90 -12.20
CA ASN A 41 6.42 15.15 -11.63
C ASN A 41 6.52 14.66 -10.17
N SER A 42 7.74 14.72 -9.62
CA SER A 42 8.02 14.28 -8.25
C SER A 42 7.21 15.03 -7.18
N GLN A 43 6.94 16.32 -7.38
CA GLN A 43 6.13 17.13 -6.45
C GLN A 43 4.66 16.74 -6.48
N ASP A 44 4.12 16.34 -7.63
CA ASP A 44 2.76 15.82 -7.74
C ASP A 44 2.61 14.51 -6.94
N CYS A 45 3.61 13.62 -7.02
CA CYS A 45 3.64 12.40 -6.22
C CYS A 45 3.65 12.71 -4.71
N ALA A 46 4.55 13.60 -4.28
CA ALA A 46 4.64 14.02 -2.88
C ALA A 46 3.33 14.65 -2.39
N ARG A 47 2.73 15.52 -3.17
CA ARG A 47 1.45 16.18 -2.85
C ARG A 47 0.30 15.18 -2.76
N ALA A 48 0.19 14.24 -3.71
CA ALA A 48 -0.86 13.24 -3.71
C ALA A 48 -0.79 12.34 -2.48
N ILE A 49 0.43 11.99 -2.00
CA ILE A 49 0.62 11.23 -0.76
C ILE A 49 0.25 12.07 0.46
N ALA A 50 0.76 13.31 0.56
CA ALA A 50 0.52 14.19 1.71
C ALA A 50 -0.97 14.56 1.87
N SER A 51 -1.67 14.83 0.76
CA SER A 51 -3.09 15.19 0.75
C SER A 51 -4.04 13.99 0.85
N MET A 52 -3.52 12.77 0.92
CA MET A 52 -4.31 11.53 0.95
C MET A 52 -5.13 11.27 -0.34
N GLN A 53 -4.79 11.92 -1.45
CA GLN A 53 -5.29 11.53 -2.79
C GLN A 53 -4.85 10.11 -3.13
N VAL A 54 -3.66 9.75 -2.64
CA VAL A 54 -3.11 8.39 -2.63
C VAL A 54 -2.92 7.95 -1.18
N ARG A 55 -3.40 6.76 -0.82
CA ARG A 55 -3.31 6.17 0.52
C ARG A 55 -3.26 4.64 0.45
N GLY A 56 -2.91 3.99 1.58
CA GLY A 56 -2.60 2.56 1.66
C GLY A 56 -1.10 2.32 1.52
N ALA A 57 -0.54 1.51 2.41
CA ALA A 57 0.91 1.34 2.51
C ALA A 57 1.57 0.91 1.18
N PRO A 58 1.06 -0.10 0.44
CA PRO A 58 1.67 -0.51 -0.83
C PRO A 58 1.53 0.56 -1.93
N LEU A 59 0.36 1.19 -2.09
CA LEU A 59 0.16 2.22 -3.11
C LEU A 59 1.03 3.45 -2.86
N ILE A 60 1.19 3.85 -1.59
CA ILE A 60 2.11 4.94 -1.20
C ILE A 60 3.54 4.58 -1.61
N GLY A 61 3.96 3.33 -1.40
CA GLY A 61 5.26 2.83 -1.83
C GLY A 61 5.45 2.93 -3.34
N ALA A 62 4.51 2.43 -4.13
CA ALA A 62 4.57 2.49 -5.59
C ALA A 62 4.65 3.95 -6.12
N VAL A 63 3.82 4.84 -5.57
CA VAL A 63 3.84 6.27 -5.95
C VAL A 63 5.12 6.97 -5.49
N ALA A 64 5.68 6.58 -4.34
CA ALA A 64 6.95 7.12 -3.86
C ALA A 64 8.13 6.65 -4.72
N ALA A 65 8.14 5.40 -5.20
CA ALA A 65 9.12 4.89 -6.15
C ALA A 65 9.12 5.70 -7.45
N LEU A 66 7.93 5.90 -8.04
CA LEU A 66 7.78 6.71 -9.24
C LEU A 66 8.20 8.18 -9.00
N GLY A 67 7.80 8.75 -7.85
CA GLY A 67 8.19 10.09 -7.45
C GLY A 67 9.70 10.25 -7.29
N MET A 68 10.40 9.25 -6.72
CA MET A 68 11.85 9.25 -6.61
C MET A 68 12.54 9.15 -7.98
N ALA A 69 12.05 8.28 -8.86
CA ALA A 69 12.55 8.16 -10.22
C ALA A 69 12.36 9.46 -11.03
N MET A 70 11.21 10.12 -10.87
CA MET A 70 10.95 11.44 -11.46
C MET A 70 11.89 12.49 -10.90
N ALA A 71 12.13 12.53 -9.58
CA ALA A 71 13.05 13.48 -8.94
C ALA A 71 14.48 13.31 -9.47
N ILE A 72 14.93 12.06 -9.63
CA ILE A 72 16.24 11.75 -10.21
C ILE A 72 16.31 12.25 -11.65
N ARG A 73 15.32 11.95 -12.48
CA ARG A 73 15.26 12.41 -13.88
C ARG A 73 15.24 13.93 -13.98
N GLU A 74 14.45 14.60 -13.15
CA GLU A 74 14.36 16.08 -13.12
C GLU A 74 15.68 16.73 -12.70
N ALA A 75 16.38 16.17 -11.70
CA ALA A 75 17.67 16.66 -11.24
C ALA A 75 18.75 16.50 -12.31
N LEU A 76 18.84 15.32 -12.92
CA LEU A 76 19.82 15.01 -13.98
C LEU A 76 19.58 15.82 -15.25
N ALA A 77 18.30 16.09 -15.61
CA ALA A 77 17.97 16.95 -16.75
C ALA A 77 18.41 18.41 -16.53
N LYS A 78 18.34 18.91 -15.29
CA LYS A 78 18.78 20.26 -14.94
C LYS A 78 20.29 20.36 -14.79
N HIS A 79 20.92 19.35 -14.20
CA HIS A 79 22.33 19.30 -13.89
C HIS A 79 22.88 17.87 -14.05
N PRO A 80 23.33 17.46 -15.25
CA PRO A 80 23.74 16.09 -15.54
C PRO A 80 24.87 15.55 -14.63
N GLY A 81 25.64 16.43 -14.01
CA GLY A 81 26.73 16.08 -13.08
C GLY A 81 26.34 15.94 -11.62
N CYS A 82 25.09 16.22 -11.22
CA CYS A 82 24.66 16.26 -9.82
C CYS A 82 24.85 14.91 -9.08
N TYR A 83 24.88 13.79 -9.80
CA TYR A 83 25.11 12.46 -9.22
C TYR A 83 26.50 12.32 -8.56
N ARG A 84 27.45 13.26 -8.80
CA ARG A 84 28.78 13.31 -8.18
C ARG A 84 28.78 14.01 -6.82
N GLU A 85 27.70 14.68 -6.49
CA GLU A 85 27.55 15.38 -5.22
C GLU A 85 27.22 14.39 -4.09
N ALA A 86 27.92 14.50 -2.96
CA ALA A 86 27.64 13.65 -1.82
C ALA A 86 26.21 13.88 -1.30
N GLY A 87 25.45 12.80 -1.08
CA GLY A 87 24.07 12.87 -0.54
C GLY A 87 23.02 13.43 -1.49
N TRP A 88 23.28 13.47 -2.80
CA TRP A 88 22.32 13.97 -3.79
C TRP A 88 20.99 13.20 -3.78
N LEU A 89 21.04 11.87 -3.66
CA LEU A 89 19.83 11.03 -3.55
C LEU A 89 19.04 11.32 -2.27
N ASP A 90 19.73 11.51 -1.15
CA ASP A 90 19.07 11.85 0.13
C ASP A 90 18.36 13.20 0.02
N THR A 91 18.98 14.16 -0.68
CA THR A 91 18.38 15.48 -0.94
C THR A 91 17.09 15.33 -1.76
N LEU A 92 17.08 14.49 -2.80
CA LEU A 92 15.89 14.25 -3.63
C LEU A 92 14.80 13.49 -2.86
N ALA A 93 15.20 12.52 -2.03
CA ALA A 93 14.28 11.71 -1.22
C ALA A 93 13.54 12.52 -0.14
N LYS A 94 14.16 13.60 0.36
CA LYS A 94 13.70 14.34 1.55
C LYS A 94 12.24 14.80 1.45
N ALA A 95 11.83 15.33 0.31
CA ALA A 95 10.46 15.81 0.10
C ALA A 95 9.43 14.69 0.16
N LEU A 96 9.74 13.52 -0.41
CA LEU A 96 8.87 12.33 -0.38
C LEU A 96 8.79 11.76 1.03
N LEU A 97 9.93 11.54 1.69
CA LEU A 97 10.00 10.98 3.05
C LEU A 97 9.25 11.84 4.08
N ALA A 98 9.26 13.16 3.91
CA ALA A 98 8.56 14.09 4.79
C ALA A 98 7.02 14.03 4.67
N THR A 99 6.46 13.46 3.61
CA THR A 99 5.00 13.40 3.40
C THR A 99 4.29 12.51 4.40
N ARG A 100 4.88 11.36 4.73
CA ARG A 100 4.37 10.37 5.68
C ARG A 100 5.54 9.66 6.40
N PRO A 101 6.15 10.29 7.41
CA PRO A 101 7.37 9.77 8.06
C PRO A 101 7.21 8.38 8.70
N THR A 102 5.99 7.99 9.05
CA THR A 102 5.68 6.69 9.67
C THR A 102 5.39 5.57 8.66
N ALA A 103 5.28 5.90 7.36
CA ALA A 103 4.94 4.93 6.33
C ALA A 103 6.17 4.11 5.90
N VAL A 104 6.28 2.86 6.38
CA VAL A 104 7.41 1.96 6.11
C VAL A 104 7.61 1.73 4.61
N ASN A 105 6.53 1.42 3.89
CA ASN A 105 6.60 1.13 2.46
C ASN A 105 7.08 2.33 1.62
N LEU A 106 6.83 3.56 2.06
CA LEU A 106 7.34 4.76 1.41
C LEU A 106 8.86 4.81 1.48
N ALA A 107 9.40 4.70 2.69
CA ALA A 107 10.85 4.75 2.90
C ALA A 107 11.55 3.57 2.20
N TRP A 108 10.96 2.37 2.29
CA TRP A 108 11.46 1.18 1.61
C TRP A 108 11.54 1.37 0.10
N ALA A 109 10.47 1.86 -0.54
CA ALA A 109 10.41 2.03 -1.99
C ALA A 109 11.42 3.10 -2.49
N VAL A 110 11.54 4.22 -1.79
CA VAL A 110 12.55 5.25 -2.07
C VAL A 110 13.97 4.66 -1.98
N ALA A 111 14.23 3.84 -0.94
CA ALA A 111 15.53 3.17 -0.77
C ALA A 111 15.82 2.18 -1.90
N GLN A 112 14.82 1.42 -2.39
CA GLN A 112 14.98 0.49 -3.50
C GLN A 112 15.41 1.21 -4.80
N VAL A 113 14.77 2.32 -5.14
CA VAL A 113 15.15 3.12 -6.31
C VAL A 113 16.54 3.73 -6.13
N SER A 114 16.84 4.27 -4.94
CA SER A 114 18.17 4.83 -4.64
C SER A 114 19.28 3.78 -4.72
N ALA A 115 19.03 2.58 -4.20
CA ALA A 115 20.00 1.47 -4.24
C ALA A 115 20.30 1.02 -5.68
N SER A 116 19.29 0.97 -6.56
CA SER A 116 19.50 0.58 -7.96
C SER A 116 20.38 1.58 -8.72
N VAL A 117 20.25 2.86 -8.43
CA VAL A 117 21.10 3.93 -9.00
C VAL A 117 22.51 3.86 -8.45
N ASN A 118 22.66 3.69 -7.12
CA ASN A 118 23.96 3.55 -6.47
C ASN A 118 24.74 2.34 -6.98
N ALA A 119 24.08 1.23 -7.31
CA ALA A 119 24.73 0.05 -7.87
C ALA A 119 25.46 0.35 -9.21
N ILE A 120 24.84 1.17 -10.08
CA ILE A 120 25.49 1.60 -11.35
C ILE A 120 26.68 2.50 -11.06
N LEU A 121 26.55 3.45 -10.12
CA LEU A 121 27.64 4.35 -9.76
C LEU A 121 28.85 3.59 -9.21
N GLN A 122 28.60 2.58 -8.35
CA GLN A 122 29.65 1.74 -7.79
C GLN A 122 30.34 0.88 -8.89
N ALA A 123 29.57 0.25 -9.78
CA ALA A 123 30.12 -0.51 -10.89
C ALA A 123 31.04 0.36 -11.77
N SER A 124 30.61 1.60 -12.06
CA SER A 124 31.40 2.57 -12.85
C SER A 124 32.69 3.03 -12.17
N THR A 125 32.81 2.91 -10.83
CA THR A 125 34.04 3.28 -10.10
C THR A 125 35.03 2.11 -9.97
N ILE A 126 34.56 0.87 -9.93
CA ILE A 126 35.39 -0.34 -9.84
C ILE A 126 36.27 -0.52 -11.10
N ASP A 127 35.77 -0.13 -12.27
CA ASP A 127 36.53 -0.15 -13.53
C ASP A 127 37.67 0.91 -13.59
N GLN A 128 37.90 1.65 -12.50
CA GLN A 128 38.92 2.71 -12.41
C GLN A 128 40.14 2.35 -11.56
N GLU A 129 40.25 1.14 -10.98
CA GLU A 129 41.49 0.76 -10.32
C GLU A 129 42.61 0.59 -11.37
N PRO A 130 43.78 1.29 -11.23
CA PRO A 130 44.88 1.11 -12.11
C PRO A 130 45.42 -0.34 -11.99
N PRO A 131 45.84 -0.96 -13.11
CA PRO A 131 46.42 -2.28 -13.03
C PRO A 131 47.61 -2.25 -12.06
N THR A 132 47.60 -3.13 -11.09
CA THR A 132 48.73 -3.37 -10.19
C THR A 132 49.99 -3.41 -11.01
N GLN A 133 50.96 -2.59 -10.66
CA GLN A 133 52.27 -2.59 -11.31
C GLN A 133 52.94 -3.94 -11.11
N ASP A 134 52.83 -4.85 -12.10
CA ASP A 134 53.75 -5.96 -12.23
C ASP A 134 55.06 -5.44 -12.80
N LEU A 135 56.05 -5.33 -11.91
CA LEU A 135 57.45 -5.15 -12.23
C LEU A 135 57.96 -6.34 -13.03
N LYS A 136 57.89 -6.27 -14.38
CA LYS A 136 58.93 -6.82 -15.28
C LYS A 136 58.58 -6.51 -16.73
N GLY A 137 59.53 -5.82 -17.37
CA GLY A 137 59.36 -5.32 -18.72
C GLY A 137 59.21 -6.40 -19.78
N ASP A 138 58.21 -6.17 -20.63
CA ASP A 138 58.29 -6.49 -22.06
C ASP A 138 57.35 -5.54 -22.80
N ARG A 139 57.91 -4.80 -23.76
CA ARG A 139 57.19 -3.89 -24.62
C ARG A 139 56.30 -4.74 -25.58
N VAL A 140 55.08 -4.95 -25.22
CA VAL A 140 54.07 -5.51 -26.12
C VAL A 140 53.22 -4.36 -26.67
N ASN A 141 53.11 -4.38 -27.97
CA ASN A 141 52.50 -3.42 -28.86
C ASN A 141 51.08 -2.99 -28.42
N ASP A 142 50.91 -1.71 -28.03
CA ASP A 142 49.73 -1.08 -27.38
C ASP A 142 48.69 -0.63 -28.43
N SER A 143 48.52 -1.34 -29.54
CA SER A 143 47.65 -0.90 -30.64
C SER A 143 46.26 -1.59 -30.71
N LEU A 144 45.85 -2.42 -29.74
CA LEU A 144 44.54 -3.16 -29.73
C LEU A 144 43.79 -3.12 -28.41
N ARG A 145 44.00 -2.18 -27.53
CA ARG A 145 43.08 -1.96 -26.45
C ARG A 145 41.99 -1.01 -26.95
N ASN A 146 40.83 -1.57 -27.27
CA ASN A 146 39.58 -0.81 -27.35
C ASN A 146 39.45 -0.03 -26.05
N ARG A 147 39.85 1.23 -26.03
CA ARG A 147 39.47 2.18 -25.00
C ARG A 147 37.98 2.44 -25.21
N GLU A 148 37.14 1.69 -24.51
CA GLU A 148 35.79 2.12 -24.31
C GLU A 148 35.89 3.51 -23.67
N SER A 149 35.46 4.53 -24.39
CA SER A 149 35.50 5.93 -23.97
C SER A 149 34.66 6.02 -22.68
N LYS A 150 35.27 6.62 -21.60
CA LYS A 150 34.53 6.89 -20.35
C LYS A 150 33.18 7.51 -20.69
N PRO A 151 32.10 7.03 -20.09
CA PRO A 151 30.78 7.63 -20.33
C PRO A 151 30.84 9.12 -20.02
N THR A 152 30.30 9.93 -20.91
CA THR A 152 30.16 11.37 -20.67
C THR A 152 29.18 11.59 -19.50
N ALA A 153 29.22 12.81 -18.88
CA ALA A 153 28.25 13.13 -17.82
C ALA A 153 26.81 12.97 -18.33
N ASP A 154 26.52 13.30 -19.56
CA ASP A 154 25.19 13.19 -20.18
C ASP A 154 24.79 11.74 -20.40
N SER A 155 25.69 10.87 -20.87
CA SER A 155 25.41 9.45 -21.07
C SER A 155 25.19 8.74 -19.73
N MET A 156 25.94 9.08 -18.69
CA MET A 156 25.74 8.58 -17.34
C MET A 156 24.41 9.08 -16.76
N ALA A 157 24.09 10.35 -16.89
CA ALA A 157 22.82 10.91 -16.44
C ALA A 157 21.62 10.21 -17.07
N THR A 158 21.68 9.94 -18.38
CA THR A 158 20.64 9.17 -19.09
C THR A 158 20.50 7.78 -18.52
N LEU A 159 21.61 7.05 -18.34
CA LEU A 159 21.61 5.70 -17.77
C LEU A 159 21.02 5.65 -16.36
N LEU A 160 21.40 6.59 -15.48
CA LEU A 160 20.88 6.65 -14.11
C LEU A 160 19.38 6.98 -14.07
N ALA A 161 18.91 7.88 -14.96
CA ALA A 161 17.50 8.23 -15.07
C ALA A 161 16.66 7.05 -15.59
N GLU A 162 17.16 6.32 -16.57
CA GLU A 162 16.51 5.12 -17.11
C GLU A 162 16.45 4.01 -16.07
N GLN A 163 17.55 3.76 -15.35
CA GLN A 163 17.60 2.76 -14.27
C GLN A 163 16.61 3.07 -13.14
N ALA A 164 16.58 4.33 -12.70
CA ALA A 164 15.64 4.74 -11.66
C ALA A 164 14.18 4.54 -12.10
N TRP A 165 13.88 4.91 -13.34
CA TRP A 165 12.54 4.74 -13.90
C TRP A 165 12.16 3.27 -14.04
N GLN A 166 13.07 2.44 -14.58
CA GLN A 166 12.81 1.01 -14.73
C GLN A 166 12.58 0.35 -13.37
N ARG A 167 13.42 0.65 -12.35
CA ARG A 167 13.23 0.11 -11.01
C ARG A 167 11.89 0.52 -10.40
N ALA A 168 11.44 1.74 -10.64
CA ALA A 168 10.11 2.19 -10.19
C ALA A 168 8.98 1.43 -10.88
N LEU A 169 9.10 1.15 -12.19
CA LEU A 169 8.14 0.32 -12.93
C LEU A 169 8.11 -1.12 -12.39
N ASP A 170 9.28 -1.70 -12.14
CA ASP A 170 9.40 -3.04 -11.57
C ASP A 170 8.69 -3.13 -10.21
N LEU A 171 8.85 -2.10 -9.35
CA LEU A 171 8.16 -2.04 -8.05
C LEU A 171 6.63 -1.95 -8.20
N VAL A 172 6.12 -1.25 -9.21
CA VAL A 172 4.69 -1.21 -9.53
C VAL A 172 4.17 -2.59 -9.95
N ASP A 173 4.92 -3.32 -10.78
CA ASP A 173 4.53 -4.65 -11.24
C ASP A 173 4.74 -5.73 -10.15
N GLU A 174 5.77 -5.58 -9.32
CA GLU A 174 6.00 -6.40 -8.12
C GLU A 174 4.81 -6.27 -7.14
N ASP A 175 4.32 -5.05 -6.88
CA ASP A 175 3.14 -4.83 -6.02
C ASP A 175 1.91 -5.56 -6.56
N ARG A 176 1.63 -5.43 -7.86
CA ARG A 176 0.49 -6.11 -8.50
C ARG A 176 0.59 -7.63 -8.39
N SER A 177 1.77 -8.18 -8.65
CA SER A 177 2.03 -9.61 -8.60
C SER A 177 1.98 -10.16 -7.18
N CYS A 178 2.55 -9.43 -6.22
CA CYS A 178 2.51 -9.70 -4.80
C CYS A 178 1.06 -9.79 -4.29
N ASN A 179 0.24 -8.79 -4.59
CA ASN A 179 -1.15 -8.77 -4.15
C ASN A 179 -2.01 -9.87 -4.78
N ALA A 180 -1.75 -10.23 -6.04
CA ALA A 180 -2.40 -11.38 -6.67
C ALA A 180 -2.02 -12.70 -5.98
N ALA A 181 -0.74 -12.86 -5.58
CA ALA A 181 -0.27 -14.04 -4.84
C ALA A 181 -0.84 -14.10 -3.42
N ILE A 182 -0.91 -12.97 -2.70
CA ILE A 182 -1.62 -12.87 -1.41
C ILE A 182 -3.07 -13.33 -1.57
N GLY A 183 -3.73 -12.95 -2.66
CA GLY A 183 -5.09 -13.39 -2.97
C GLY A 183 -5.21 -14.91 -3.08
N MET A 184 -4.27 -15.58 -3.77
CA MET A 184 -4.25 -17.04 -3.88
C MET A 184 -4.07 -17.72 -2.51
N GLN A 185 -3.17 -17.21 -1.68
CA GLN A 185 -2.99 -17.73 -0.31
C GLN A 185 -4.24 -17.51 0.54
N THR A 186 -4.88 -16.35 0.42
CA THR A 186 -6.13 -16.02 1.12
C THR A 186 -7.25 -16.99 0.75
N GLN A 187 -7.41 -17.33 -0.54
CA GLN A 187 -8.39 -18.33 -0.97
C GLN A 187 -8.17 -19.68 -0.28
N ASN A 188 -6.92 -20.17 -0.28
CA ASN A 188 -6.56 -21.43 0.37
C ASN A 188 -6.94 -21.42 1.86
N VAL A 189 -6.62 -20.32 2.56
CA VAL A 189 -6.92 -20.16 3.98
C VAL A 189 -8.41 -20.11 4.25
N LEU A 190 -9.16 -19.32 3.49
CA LEU A 190 -10.60 -19.16 3.67
C LEU A 190 -11.35 -20.45 3.33
N MET A 191 -11.01 -21.12 2.22
CA MET A 191 -11.68 -22.35 1.80
C MET A 191 -11.38 -23.51 2.76
N ASN A 192 -10.15 -23.65 3.24
CA ASN A 192 -9.81 -24.69 4.22
C ASN A 192 -10.57 -24.50 5.54
N ASN A 193 -10.66 -23.25 6.05
CA ASN A 193 -11.44 -22.96 7.25
C ASN A 193 -12.96 -23.17 7.03
N ALA A 194 -13.46 -22.79 5.87
CA ALA A 194 -14.85 -22.95 5.51
C ALA A 194 -15.25 -24.43 5.44
N LEU A 195 -14.41 -25.28 4.83
CA LEU A 195 -14.62 -26.72 4.74
C LEU A 195 -14.58 -27.39 6.12
N MET A 196 -13.73 -26.93 7.04
CA MET A 196 -13.66 -27.47 8.41
C MET A 196 -14.91 -27.11 9.24
N LYS A 197 -15.51 -25.95 9.04
CA LYS A 197 -16.72 -25.51 9.78
C LYS A 197 -18.04 -26.02 9.16
N HIS A 198 -18.06 -26.25 7.85
CA HIS A 198 -19.28 -26.51 7.11
C HIS A 198 -19.09 -27.64 6.08
N ALA A 199 -19.44 -28.87 6.47
CA ALA A 199 -19.27 -30.09 5.67
C ALA A 199 -19.94 -30.06 4.26
N HIS A 200 -20.78 -29.06 3.95
CA HIS A 200 -21.52 -28.94 2.70
C HIS A 200 -21.14 -27.76 1.81
N GLY A 201 -20.04 -27.04 2.16
CA GLY A 201 -19.58 -25.87 1.40
C GLY A 201 -20.46 -24.63 1.55
N HIS A 202 -20.07 -23.55 0.88
CA HIS A 202 -20.84 -22.29 0.84
C HIS A 202 -21.73 -22.24 -0.38
N THR A 203 -23.01 -21.95 -0.17
CA THR A 203 -24.04 -21.83 -1.20
C THR A 203 -24.66 -20.43 -1.19
N ALA A 204 -25.50 -20.11 -2.18
CA ALA A 204 -26.23 -18.84 -2.21
C ALA A 204 -27.12 -18.63 -0.97
N SER A 205 -27.66 -19.71 -0.38
CA SER A 205 -28.42 -19.67 0.87
C SER A 205 -27.53 -19.58 2.14
N ARG A 206 -26.23 -19.86 2.00
CA ARG A 206 -25.23 -19.79 3.08
C ARG A 206 -23.89 -19.32 2.52
N PRO A 207 -23.76 -18.04 2.16
CA PRO A 207 -22.52 -17.49 1.64
C PRO A 207 -21.42 -17.46 2.73
N LEU A 208 -20.15 -17.49 2.32
CA LEU A 208 -19.02 -17.26 3.18
C LEU A 208 -19.08 -15.83 3.72
N GLN A 209 -19.14 -15.68 5.05
CA GLN A 209 -19.32 -14.42 5.74
C GLN A 209 -17.98 -13.86 6.21
N ILE A 210 -17.47 -12.80 5.58
CA ILE A 210 -16.17 -12.20 5.88
C ILE A 210 -16.39 -10.81 6.45
N LEU A 211 -15.78 -10.50 7.60
CA LEU A 211 -15.75 -9.14 8.13
C LEU A 211 -14.41 -8.50 7.80
N THR A 212 -14.43 -7.25 7.33
CA THR A 212 -13.23 -6.48 7.07
C THR A 212 -13.32 -5.08 7.69
N HIS A 213 -12.15 -4.49 7.94
CA HIS A 213 -12.02 -3.17 8.57
C HIS A 213 -11.06 -2.29 7.77
N CYS A 214 -11.35 -0.99 7.67
CA CYS A 214 -10.63 -0.01 6.87
C CYS A 214 -10.72 -0.30 5.37
N ASN A 215 -9.72 0.15 4.62
CA ASN A 215 -9.55 -0.21 3.23
C ASN A 215 -8.15 -0.80 3.01
N ALA A 216 -8.12 -2.09 2.80
CA ALA A 216 -6.97 -2.87 2.34
C ALA A 216 -7.33 -3.60 1.03
N GLY A 217 -8.14 -2.91 0.21
CA GLY A 217 -8.57 -3.33 -1.11
C GLY A 217 -7.71 -2.78 -2.22
N ALA A 218 -8.20 -2.89 -3.46
CA ALA A 218 -7.50 -2.45 -4.65
C ALA A 218 -7.06 -0.97 -4.58
N LEU A 219 -7.88 -0.12 -3.96
CA LEU A 219 -7.56 1.30 -3.77
C LEU A 219 -6.39 1.55 -2.79
N ALA A 220 -5.97 0.55 -2.03
CA ALA A 220 -4.81 0.64 -1.13
C ALA A 220 -3.49 0.16 -1.76
N THR A 221 -3.53 -0.40 -2.96
CA THR A 221 -2.43 -1.03 -3.69
C THR A 221 -2.45 -0.57 -5.15
N VAL A 222 -1.53 -1.07 -5.96
CA VAL A 222 -1.60 -0.86 -7.41
C VAL A 222 -2.82 -1.57 -8.00
N ASP A 223 -3.07 -2.80 -7.55
CA ASP A 223 -4.22 -3.60 -7.96
C ASP A 223 -4.50 -4.71 -6.92
N TRP A 224 -5.71 -5.31 -6.93
CA TRP A 224 -6.20 -6.44 -6.11
C TRP A 224 -6.47 -6.09 -4.65
N GLY A 225 -5.66 -5.29 -4.00
CA GLY A 225 -5.63 -5.14 -2.55
C GLY A 225 -4.90 -6.30 -1.86
N THR A 226 -4.72 -6.19 -0.56
CA THR A 226 -4.19 -7.29 0.26
C THR A 226 -5.34 -8.13 0.83
N ALA A 227 -6.13 -7.55 1.74
CA ALA A 227 -7.24 -8.26 2.39
C ALA A 227 -8.38 -8.61 1.43
N THR A 228 -8.63 -7.81 0.39
CA THR A 228 -9.72 -8.08 -0.56
C THR A 228 -9.29 -8.93 -1.76
N ALA A 229 -7.99 -9.13 -2.00
CA ALA A 229 -7.51 -9.89 -3.16
C ALA A 229 -8.15 -11.28 -3.28
N GLY A 230 -8.13 -12.04 -2.19
CA GLY A 230 -8.78 -13.37 -2.17
C GLY A 230 -10.31 -13.30 -2.30
N ILE A 231 -10.93 -12.22 -1.81
CA ILE A 231 -12.37 -11.98 -1.95
C ILE A 231 -12.74 -11.81 -3.43
N TYR A 232 -12.00 -10.97 -4.16
CA TYR A 232 -12.18 -10.79 -5.61
C TYR A 232 -12.00 -12.09 -6.38
N GLN A 233 -10.96 -12.85 -6.04
CA GLN A 233 -10.65 -14.09 -6.74
C GLN A 233 -11.68 -15.18 -6.46
N LEU A 234 -12.17 -15.33 -5.22
CA LEU A 234 -13.24 -16.26 -4.85
C LEU A 234 -14.56 -15.89 -5.55
N HIS A 235 -14.89 -14.60 -5.57
CA HIS A 235 -16.07 -14.11 -6.27
C HIS A 235 -16.02 -14.41 -7.77
N ALA A 236 -14.86 -14.18 -8.40
CA ALA A 236 -14.65 -14.50 -9.83
C ALA A 236 -14.78 -16.00 -10.14
N GLN A 237 -14.54 -16.88 -9.16
CA GLN A 237 -14.75 -18.32 -9.25
C GLN A 237 -16.19 -18.75 -8.97
N GLY A 238 -17.10 -17.81 -8.72
CA GLY A 238 -18.51 -18.10 -8.44
C GLY A 238 -18.77 -18.58 -7.01
N ILE A 239 -17.80 -18.45 -6.09
CA ILE A 239 -18.01 -18.79 -4.68
C ILE A 239 -18.98 -17.79 -4.07
N ALA A 240 -20.06 -18.29 -3.47
CA ALA A 240 -21.03 -17.47 -2.76
C ALA A 240 -20.39 -16.88 -1.50
N LEU A 241 -20.27 -15.57 -1.44
CA LEU A 241 -19.70 -14.84 -0.30
C LEU A 241 -20.46 -13.54 -0.04
N HIS A 242 -20.31 -13.03 1.18
CA HIS A 242 -20.83 -11.74 1.61
C HIS A 242 -19.79 -11.07 2.51
N VAL A 243 -19.59 -9.75 2.34
CA VAL A 243 -18.61 -8.99 3.10
C VAL A 243 -19.30 -7.99 4.03
N TRP A 244 -19.03 -8.12 5.33
CA TRP A 244 -19.37 -7.12 6.34
C TRP A 244 -18.25 -6.09 6.37
N VAL A 245 -18.57 -4.86 6.06
CA VAL A 245 -17.59 -3.77 5.94
C VAL A 245 -17.81 -2.79 7.08
N ASP A 246 -16.87 -2.73 8.04
CA ASP A 246 -16.87 -1.64 9.04
C ASP A 246 -16.77 -0.30 8.33
N GLU A 247 -17.60 0.69 8.72
CA GLU A 247 -17.53 2.04 8.15
C GLU A 247 -16.15 2.70 8.33
N THR A 248 -15.47 2.36 9.42
CA THR A 248 -14.10 2.76 9.79
C THR A 248 -13.97 4.25 10.07
N ARG A 249 -14.56 4.70 11.17
CA ARG A 249 -14.33 6.04 11.69
C ARG A 249 -12.84 6.25 12.04
N PRO A 250 -12.29 7.51 12.00
CA PRO A 250 -13.02 8.74 11.66
C PRO A 250 -13.17 9.02 10.15
N ARG A 251 -12.32 8.49 9.28
CA ARG A 251 -12.28 8.83 7.85
C ARG A 251 -13.23 8.03 6.98
N ASN A 252 -13.93 7.06 7.53
CA ASN A 252 -14.88 6.21 6.82
C ASN A 252 -14.30 5.44 5.61
N GLN A 253 -13.02 4.98 5.69
CA GLN A 253 -12.38 4.28 4.58
C GLN A 253 -13.10 2.97 4.21
N GLY A 254 -13.76 2.32 5.16
CA GLY A 254 -14.62 1.17 4.87
C GLY A 254 -15.83 1.55 4.03
N ALA A 255 -16.61 2.51 4.49
CA ALA A 255 -17.81 2.95 3.79
C ALA A 255 -17.50 3.67 2.46
N SER A 256 -16.46 4.51 2.45
CA SER A 256 -16.16 5.37 1.29
C SER A 256 -15.32 4.68 0.21
N LEU A 257 -14.49 3.70 0.58
CA LEU A 257 -13.56 3.05 -0.33
C LEU A 257 -13.83 1.55 -0.47
N THR A 258 -13.82 0.76 0.63
CA THR A 258 -14.00 -0.69 0.54
C THR A 258 -15.37 -1.07 0.00
N ALA A 259 -16.44 -0.50 0.56
CA ALA A 259 -17.79 -0.77 0.06
C ALA A 259 -17.96 -0.30 -1.40
N TYR A 260 -17.32 0.83 -1.75
CA TYR A 260 -17.38 1.37 -3.08
C TYR A 260 -16.68 0.49 -4.13
N GLU A 261 -15.48 -0.03 -3.81
CA GLU A 261 -14.78 -0.95 -4.73
C GLU A 261 -15.44 -2.34 -4.81
N LEU A 262 -16.03 -2.83 -3.70
CA LEU A 262 -16.82 -4.07 -3.71
C LEU A 262 -18.09 -3.93 -4.56
N ALA A 263 -18.76 -2.78 -4.48
CA ALA A 263 -19.91 -2.46 -5.33
C ALA A 263 -19.52 -2.41 -6.83
N ASP A 264 -18.39 -1.77 -7.15
CA ASP A 264 -17.86 -1.70 -8.52
C ASP A 264 -17.55 -3.09 -9.09
N ALA A 265 -17.12 -4.03 -8.22
CA ALA A 265 -16.86 -5.42 -8.58
C ALA A 265 -18.08 -6.33 -8.53
N GLY A 266 -19.26 -5.84 -8.15
CA GLY A 266 -20.48 -6.63 -8.00
C GLY A 266 -20.47 -7.64 -6.84
N ILE A 267 -19.60 -7.41 -5.82
CA ILE A 267 -19.46 -8.30 -4.67
C ILE A 267 -20.52 -7.96 -3.61
N PRO A 268 -21.34 -8.94 -3.15
CA PRO A 268 -22.31 -8.71 -2.09
C PRO A 268 -21.66 -8.27 -0.78
N HIS A 269 -22.10 -7.14 -0.25
CA HIS A 269 -21.55 -6.58 0.98
C HIS A 269 -22.60 -5.76 1.75
N THR A 270 -22.33 -5.51 3.01
CA THR A 270 -23.12 -4.63 3.89
C THR A 270 -22.19 -3.78 4.71
N VAL A 271 -22.38 -2.46 4.69
CA VAL A 271 -21.69 -1.53 5.57
C VAL A 271 -22.32 -1.58 6.95
N ILE A 272 -21.47 -1.64 7.97
CA ILE A 272 -21.88 -1.67 9.38
C ILE A 272 -21.17 -0.58 10.19
N ALA A 273 -21.78 -0.16 11.29
CA ALA A 273 -21.08 0.65 12.28
C ALA A 273 -19.90 -0.13 12.88
N ASP A 274 -18.80 0.55 13.18
CA ASP A 274 -17.57 -0.09 13.69
C ASP A 274 -17.81 -0.97 14.93
N ASN A 275 -18.75 -0.62 15.77
CA ASN A 275 -19.09 -1.37 16.99
C ASN A 275 -20.02 -2.57 16.73
N ALA A 276 -20.59 -2.73 15.53
CA ALA A 276 -21.52 -3.82 15.23
C ALA A 276 -20.81 -5.17 15.00
N GLY A 277 -19.52 -5.17 14.63
CA GLY A 277 -18.78 -6.38 14.33
C GLY A 277 -18.81 -7.43 15.45
N GLY A 278 -18.64 -7.00 16.71
CA GLY A 278 -18.72 -7.91 17.86
C GLY A 278 -20.10 -8.58 18.01
N LEU A 279 -21.19 -7.86 17.77
CA LEU A 279 -22.54 -8.42 17.79
C LEU A 279 -22.77 -9.46 16.68
N LEU A 280 -22.25 -9.19 15.46
CA LEU A 280 -22.34 -10.13 14.35
C LEU A 280 -21.56 -11.42 14.66
N MET A 281 -20.38 -11.31 15.24
CA MET A 281 -19.55 -12.46 15.68
C MET A 281 -20.29 -13.28 16.75
N MET A 282 -20.86 -12.64 17.77
CA MET A 282 -21.63 -13.27 18.82
C MET A 282 -22.86 -14.04 18.27
N ARG A 283 -23.47 -13.54 17.18
CA ARG A 283 -24.60 -14.18 16.52
C ARG A 283 -24.22 -15.26 15.50
N GLY A 284 -22.93 -15.56 15.33
CA GLY A 284 -22.45 -16.54 14.37
C GLY A 284 -22.63 -16.12 12.90
N LEU A 285 -22.68 -14.81 12.63
CA LEU A 285 -22.85 -14.23 11.30
C LEU A 285 -21.52 -13.87 10.63
N VAL A 286 -20.38 -14.25 11.21
CA VAL A 286 -19.04 -14.03 10.67
C VAL A 286 -18.26 -15.34 10.72
N ASP A 287 -17.75 -15.79 9.57
CA ASP A 287 -16.93 -16.99 9.46
C ASP A 287 -15.43 -16.67 9.63
N ALA A 288 -14.99 -15.50 9.17
CA ALA A 288 -13.62 -15.03 9.26
C ALA A 288 -13.53 -13.50 9.32
N VAL A 289 -12.53 -12.99 10.01
CA VAL A 289 -12.13 -11.59 9.89
C VAL A 289 -10.88 -11.51 9.02
N MET A 290 -10.90 -10.62 8.04
CA MET A 290 -9.79 -10.38 7.09
C MET A 290 -9.45 -8.90 7.07
N VAL A 291 -8.23 -8.54 7.49
CA VAL A 291 -7.73 -7.16 7.49
C VAL A 291 -6.38 -7.06 6.80
N GLY A 292 -6.02 -5.85 6.38
CA GLY A 292 -4.64 -5.54 5.99
C GLY A 292 -3.78 -5.16 7.20
N CYS A 293 -2.59 -4.62 6.95
CA CYS A 293 -1.78 -3.98 7.97
C CYS A 293 -0.98 -2.81 7.41
N ASP A 294 -0.60 -1.90 8.28
CA ASP A 294 0.37 -0.84 7.97
C ASP A 294 1.80 -1.28 8.32
N ARG A 295 1.95 -2.16 9.33
CA ARG A 295 3.24 -2.73 9.74
C ARG A 295 3.03 -4.01 10.55
N VAL A 296 3.94 -4.97 10.39
CA VAL A 296 4.09 -6.12 11.31
C VAL A 296 5.46 -6.02 11.97
N CYS A 297 5.50 -6.06 13.31
CA CYS A 297 6.73 -5.99 14.07
C CYS A 297 7.40 -7.36 14.20
N ALA A 298 8.68 -7.40 14.56
CA ALA A 298 9.48 -8.64 14.66
C ALA A 298 8.93 -9.67 15.66
N ASN A 299 8.16 -9.24 16.66
CA ASN A 299 7.46 -10.13 17.59
C ASN A 299 6.10 -10.62 17.06
N GLY A 300 5.70 -10.23 15.85
CA GLY A 300 4.43 -10.59 15.22
C GLY A 300 3.25 -9.69 15.56
N ASP A 301 3.44 -8.63 16.35
CA ASP A 301 2.40 -7.64 16.61
C ASP A 301 2.07 -6.89 15.32
N VAL A 302 0.78 -6.63 15.12
CA VAL A 302 0.27 -5.96 13.91
C VAL A 302 -0.18 -4.56 14.25
N VAL A 303 0.36 -3.56 13.55
CA VAL A 303 -0.10 -2.17 13.59
C VAL A 303 -1.01 -1.95 12.39
N ASN A 304 -2.24 -1.54 12.65
CA ASN A 304 -3.22 -1.29 11.61
C ASN A 304 -4.20 -0.20 12.04
N LYS A 305 -5.12 0.17 11.16
CA LYS A 305 -6.15 1.19 11.40
C LYS A 305 -6.82 0.98 12.76
N ILE A 306 -6.98 2.10 13.51
CA ILE A 306 -7.69 2.13 14.80
C ILE A 306 -9.02 1.36 14.72
N GLY A 307 -9.27 0.49 15.68
CA GLY A 307 -10.43 -0.42 15.72
C GLY A 307 -10.09 -1.88 15.36
N THR A 308 -8.92 -2.13 14.77
CA THR A 308 -8.44 -3.49 14.42
C THR A 308 -8.29 -4.36 15.67
N TYR A 309 -7.69 -3.85 16.72
CA TYR A 309 -7.51 -4.55 18.00
C TYR A 309 -8.84 -5.00 18.61
N LEU A 310 -9.86 -4.13 18.60
CA LEU A 310 -11.19 -4.48 19.10
C LEU A 310 -11.84 -5.62 18.30
N LYS A 311 -11.63 -5.67 16.99
CA LYS A 311 -12.12 -6.78 16.14
C LYS A 311 -11.39 -8.08 16.44
N ALA A 312 -10.08 -8.03 16.67
CA ALA A 312 -9.28 -9.20 17.04
C ALA A 312 -9.70 -9.77 18.40
N LEU A 313 -9.97 -8.92 19.40
CA LEU A 313 -10.50 -9.32 20.70
C LEU A 313 -11.87 -10.00 20.56
N ALA A 314 -12.80 -9.41 19.80
CA ALA A 314 -14.13 -9.97 19.57
C ALA A 314 -14.03 -11.32 18.81
N ALA A 315 -13.19 -11.41 17.78
CA ALA A 315 -12.95 -12.64 17.04
C ALA A 315 -12.42 -13.75 17.96
N LYS A 316 -11.44 -13.45 18.81
CA LYS A 316 -10.89 -14.39 19.80
C LYS A 316 -11.95 -14.89 20.77
N ALA A 317 -12.79 -13.98 21.30
CA ALA A 317 -13.86 -14.32 22.25
C ALA A 317 -14.91 -15.28 21.67
N HIS A 318 -15.11 -15.24 20.35
CA HIS A 318 -16.09 -16.07 19.65
C HIS A 318 -15.47 -17.20 18.81
N GLY A 319 -14.17 -17.45 18.91
CA GLY A 319 -13.48 -18.53 18.20
C GLY A 319 -13.46 -18.34 16.67
N ILE A 320 -13.53 -17.10 16.22
CA ILE A 320 -13.48 -16.73 14.79
C ILE A 320 -12.04 -16.47 14.40
N PRO A 321 -11.54 -17.02 13.28
CA PRO A 321 -10.19 -16.76 12.82
C PRO A 321 -10.03 -15.30 12.39
N PHE A 322 -8.93 -14.69 12.84
CA PHE A 322 -8.55 -13.32 12.52
C PHE A 322 -7.27 -13.34 11.67
N TRP A 323 -7.40 -13.02 10.39
CA TRP A 323 -6.32 -13.09 9.41
C TRP A 323 -5.84 -11.69 9.04
N VAL A 324 -4.54 -11.56 8.89
CA VAL A 324 -3.89 -10.34 8.41
C VAL A 324 -3.21 -10.62 7.08
N ALA A 325 -3.63 -9.95 6.03
CA ALA A 325 -3.07 -10.07 4.68
C ALA A 325 -2.18 -8.87 4.37
N CYS A 326 -0.90 -9.12 4.12
CA CYS A 326 0.08 -8.06 3.90
C CYS A 326 1.25 -8.56 3.04
N PRO A 327 1.88 -7.68 2.25
CA PRO A 327 3.13 -8.01 1.58
C PRO A 327 4.25 -8.18 2.61
N ALA A 328 5.24 -9.01 2.30
CA ALA A 328 6.43 -9.19 3.14
C ALA A 328 7.17 -7.87 3.40
N SER A 329 7.08 -6.90 2.49
CA SER A 329 7.65 -5.56 2.66
C SER A 329 7.01 -4.74 3.79
N SER A 330 5.84 -5.14 4.31
CA SER A 330 5.21 -4.54 5.49
C SER A 330 5.72 -5.15 6.81
N ILE A 331 6.56 -6.19 6.76
CA ILE A 331 7.16 -6.82 7.92
C ILE A 331 8.47 -6.09 8.25
N ASP A 332 8.49 -5.42 9.39
CA ASP A 332 9.63 -4.63 9.88
C ASP A 332 10.38 -5.40 10.97
N MET A 333 11.41 -6.14 10.56
CA MET A 333 12.26 -6.92 11.49
C MET A 333 13.13 -6.03 12.39
N ASN A 334 13.28 -4.73 12.08
CA ASN A 334 14.01 -3.78 12.91
C ASN A 334 13.15 -3.18 14.02
N CYS A 335 11.83 -3.34 13.96
CA CYS A 335 10.91 -2.93 15.01
C CYS A 335 10.65 -4.11 15.96
N PRO A 336 11.15 -4.10 17.21
CA PRO A 336 11.07 -5.26 18.08
C PRO A 336 9.66 -5.67 18.47
N SER A 337 8.78 -4.70 18.75
CA SER A 337 7.38 -4.93 19.17
C SER A 337 6.46 -3.79 18.75
N GLY A 338 5.15 -4.03 18.76
CA GLY A 338 4.16 -3.00 18.49
C GLY A 338 4.22 -1.83 19.48
N MET A 339 4.69 -2.05 20.71
CA MET A 339 4.83 -1.00 21.73
C MET A 339 5.95 -0.02 21.41
N ASP A 340 6.88 -0.38 20.54
CA ASP A 340 7.98 0.49 20.10
C ASP A 340 7.55 1.39 18.92
N VAL A 341 6.33 1.19 18.38
CA VAL A 341 5.81 1.97 17.26
C VAL A 341 5.19 3.27 17.77
N SER A 342 5.69 4.40 17.28
CA SER A 342 5.03 5.69 17.50
C SER A 342 3.72 5.74 16.74
N ILE A 343 2.59 5.79 17.46
CA ILE A 343 1.26 5.90 16.85
C ILE A 343 1.02 7.34 16.41
N GLU A 344 0.74 7.51 15.12
CA GLU A 344 0.43 8.81 14.52
C GLU A 344 -0.88 9.36 15.11
N GLU A 345 -0.81 10.52 15.76
CA GLU A 345 -1.99 11.27 16.13
C GLU A 345 -2.43 12.13 14.95
N ARG A 346 -3.68 11.96 14.55
CA ARG A 346 -4.29 12.61 13.39
C ARG A 346 -5.03 13.88 13.80
N SER A 347 -5.33 14.73 12.82
CA SER A 347 -6.09 15.96 13.06
C SER A 347 -7.45 15.68 13.75
N ALA A 348 -7.79 16.48 14.75
CA ALA A 348 -9.09 16.50 15.39
C ALA A 348 -10.25 16.73 14.41
N LEU A 349 -9.99 17.45 13.31
CA LEU A 349 -10.98 17.71 12.26
C LEU A 349 -11.49 16.43 11.59
N GLU A 350 -10.71 15.34 11.57
CA GLU A 350 -11.19 14.06 11.06
C GLU A 350 -12.31 13.46 11.92
N LEU A 351 -12.35 13.79 13.22
CA LEU A 351 -13.41 13.37 14.12
C LEU A 351 -14.61 14.33 14.10
N SER A 352 -14.34 15.65 14.08
CA SER A 352 -15.40 16.67 14.17
C SER A 352 -16.10 16.93 12.86
N GLN A 353 -15.49 16.57 11.72
CA GLN A 353 -16.03 16.84 10.40
C GLN A 353 -16.30 15.57 9.61
N ILE A 354 -17.36 15.58 8.82
CA ILE A 354 -17.66 14.50 7.88
C ILE A 354 -18.04 15.08 6.52
N ARG A 355 -17.52 14.47 5.45
CA ARG A 355 -17.91 14.81 4.08
C ARG A 355 -19.09 13.95 3.66
N GLY A 356 -20.16 14.56 3.15
CA GLY A 356 -21.36 13.86 2.72
C GLY A 356 -22.14 14.63 1.67
N LEU A 357 -23.12 13.95 1.05
CA LEU A 357 -24.09 14.59 0.16
C LEU A 357 -25.26 15.14 0.97
N PRO A 358 -25.70 16.39 0.72
CA PRO A 358 -26.90 16.90 1.37
C PRO A 358 -28.14 16.05 1.01
N VAL A 359 -28.94 15.70 2.01
CA VAL A 359 -30.19 14.96 1.81
C VAL A 359 -31.33 15.96 1.60
N HIS A 360 -31.42 16.52 0.40
CA HIS A 360 -32.54 17.40 0.03
C HIS A 360 -33.37 16.76 -1.08
N PRO A 361 -34.69 16.58 -0.89
CA PRO A 361 -35.54 15.90 -1.88
C PRO A 361 -35.68 16.63 -3.23
N GLN A 362 -35.36 17.90 -3.29
CA GLN A 362 -35.59 18.77 -4.46
C GLN A 362 -34.34 19.18 -5.22
N GLN A 363 -33.13 18.74 -4.80
CA GLN A 363 -31.90 19.06 -5.49
C GLN A 363 -31.52 17.96 -6.49
N THR A 364 -31.53 18.27 -7.76
CA THR A 364 -31.09 17.40 -8.87
C THR A 364 -29.57 17.29 -8.95
N LEU A 365 -28.82 18.27 -8.48
CA LEU A 365 -27.36 18.28 -8.40
C LEU A 365 -26.92 18.33 -6.94
N ARG A 366 -26.39 17.21 -6.44
CA ARG A 366 -25.84 17.14 -5.10
C ARG A 366 -24.33 17.25 -5.16
N GLN A 367 -23.77 18.31 -4.60
CA GLN A 367 -22.32 18.40 -4.40
C GLN A 367 -21.98 17.98 -2.97
N PRO A 368 -20.89 17.22 -2.76
CA PRO A 368 -20.43 16.88 -1.44
C PRO A 368 -20.06 18.13 -0.64
N ILE A 369 -20.52 18.18 0.60
CA ILE A 369 -20.20 19.24 1.56
C ILE A 369 -19.49 18.65 2.77
N LEU A 370 -18.73 19.48 3.47
CA LEU A 370 -18.16 19.18 4.77
C LEU A 370 -19.10 19.68 5.85
N VAL A 371 -19.41 18.83 6.82
CA VAL A 371 -20.37 19.11 7.91
C VAL A 371 -19.70 18.90 9.25
N GLU A 372 -19.83 19.87 10.16
CA GLU A 372 -19.46 19.68 11.57
C GLU A 372 -20.48 18.77 12.24
N ILE A 373 -19.97 17.74 12.94
CA ILE A 373 -20.78 16.75 13.68
C ILE A 373 -20.55 16.80 15.19
N MET A 374 -19.73 17.75 15.65
CA MET A 374 -19.43 17.99 17.06
C MET A 374 -19.63 19.47 17.38
N GLN A 375 -19.88 19.77 18.64
CA GLN A 375 -19.92 21.14 19.13
C GLN A 375 -18.52 21.77 19.06
N GLU A 376 -18.42 23.02 18.69
CA GLU A 376 -17.18 23.79 18.68
C GLU A 376 -16.46 23.73 20.04
N GLY A 377 -15.14 23.64 20.03
CA GLY A 377 -14.33 23.61 21.25
C GLY A 377 -14.20 22.24 21.93
N GLN A 378 -14.79 21.17 21.38
CA GLN A 378 -14.57 19.81 21.92
C GLN A 378 -13.12 19.35 21.68
N ILE A 379 -12.51 18.83 22.74
CA ILE A 379 -11.16 18.23 22.67
C ILE A 379 -11.30 16.83 22.08
N CYS A 380 -10.50 16.54 21.05
CA CYS A 380 -10.48 15.24 20.40
C CYS A 380 -9.10 14.59 20.55
N TYR A 381 -9.09 13.27 20.79
CA TYR A 381 -7.90 12.43 20.68
C TYR A 381 -8.11 11.45 19.51
N ASN A 382 -7.27 11.51 18.49
CA ASN A 382 -7.46 10.80 17.23
C ASN A 382 -6.23 9.96 16.84
N PRO A 383 -5.95 8.84 17.51
CA PRO A 383 -4.91 7.91 17.08
C PRO A 383 -5.31 7.28 15.75
N GLY A 384 -4.37 7.27 14.80
CA GLY A 384 -4.63 6.72 13.45
C GLY A 384 -4.65 5.20 13.41
N PHE A 385 -3.95 4.56 14.34
CA PHE A 385 -3.67 3.13 14.37
C PHE A 385 -3.83 2.57 15.78
N ASP A 386 -4.01 1.23 15.87
CA ASP A 386 -3.84 0.47 17.09
C ASP A 386 -2.89 -0.72 16.89
N ILE A 387 -2.57 -1.38 17.98
CA ILE A 387 -1.65 -2.52 18.03
C ILE A 387 -2.44 -3.76 18.37
N THR A 388 -2.44 -4.74 17.46
CA THR A 388 -3.02 -6.06 17.69
C THR A 388 -1.90 -7.03 18.08
N PRO A 389 -1.89 -7.56 19.32
CA PRO A 389 -0.88 -8.55 19.73
C PRO A 389 -0.90 -9.80 18.85
N ALA A 390 0.27 -10.36 18.56
CA ALA A 390 0.46 -11.57 17.77
C ALA A 390 -0.44 -12.75 18.21
N ALA A 391 -0.69 -12.88 19.52
CA ALA A 391 -1.53 -13.93 20.10
C ALA A 391 -3.01 -13.86 19.72
N LEU A 392 -3.49 -12.73 19.17
CA LEU A 392 -4.84 -12.54 18.66
C LEU A 392 -4.96 -12.80 17.16
N VAL A 393 -3.85 -12.92 16.45
CA VAL A 393 -3.78 -13.10 15.00
C VAL A 393 -3.67 -14.59 14.69
N SER A 394 -4.59 -15.13 13.88
CA SER A 394 -4.60 -16.53 13.48
C SER A 394 -3.48 -16.86 12.48
N GLY A 395 -3.06 -15.89 11.68
CA GLY A 395 -1.93 -15.98 10.76
C GLY A 395 -1.76 -14.73 9.92
N LEU A 396 -0.52 -14.54 9.46
CA LEU A 396 -0.15 -13.53 8.48
C LEU A 396 -0.14 -14.19 7.10
N ILE A 397 -0.92 -13.65 6.17
CA ILE A 397 -0.99 -14.14 4.79
C ILE A 397 -0.13 -13.22 3.94
N THR A 398 1.01 -13.74 3.46
CA THR A 398 1.92 -13.02 2.57
C THR A 398 1.87 -13.61 1.16
N GLU A 399 2.53 -12.99 0.21
CA GLU A 399 2.73 -13.51 -1.14
C GLU A 399 3.49 -14.85 -1.19
N HIS A 400 4.26 -15.14 -0.14
CA HIS A 400 5.09 -16.34 -0.07
C HIS A 400 4.43 -17.49 0.69
N ALA A 401 3.78 -17.19 1.83
CA ALA A 401 3.26 -18.21 2.72
C ALA A 401 2.25 -17.67 3.75
N LEU A 402 1.54 -18.59 4.38
CA LEU A 402 0.84 -18.36 5.64
C LEU A 402 1.82 -18.52 6.80
N ILE A 403 2.05 -17.46 7.55
CA ILE A 403 3.05 -17.39 8.63
C ILE A 403 2.33 -17.33 9.98
N ASN A 404 2.79 -18.15 10.93
CA ASN A 404 2.37 -18.00 12.32
C ASN A 404 3.04 -16.75 12.93
N PRO A 405 2.29 -15.72 13.36
CA PRO A 405 2.87 -14.48 13.86
C PRO A 405 3.78 -14.68 15.09
N LEU A 406 3.48 -15.66 15.96
CA LEU A 406 4.32 -16.00 17.12
C LEU A 406 5.67 -16.63 16.77
N LYS A 407 5.83 -17.07 15.49
CA LYS A 407 7.06 -17.68 14.96
C LYS A 407 7.67 -16.85 13.84
N LEU A 408 7.34 -15.57 13.77
CA LEU A 408 7.78 -14.71 12.67
C LEU A 408 9.31 -14.65 12.54
N ARG A 409 10.04 -14.54 13.66
CA ARG A 409 11.51 -14.54 13.67
C ARG A 409 12.12 -15.82 13.08
N GLU A 410 11.48 -16.97 13.31
CA GLU A 410 11.94 -18.26 12.76
C GLU A 410 11.73 -18.34 11.25
N ALA A 411 10.69 -17.67 10.73
CA ALA A 411 10.37 -17.65 9.30
C ALA A 411 11.31 -16.73 8.48
N PHE A 412 11.99 -15.77 9.13
CA PHE A 412 12.89 -14.80 8.51
C PHE A 412 14.36 -14.95 8.99
N ALA A 413 14.69 -16.00 9.73
CA ALA A 413 16.05 -16.38 10.12
C ALA A 413 16.68 -17.25 9.02
#